data_3789271a780f96ec9623954dc89de302
#
_entry.id   3789271a780f96ec9623954dc89de302
#
_cell.length_a   1.000
_cell.length_b   1.000
_cell.length_c   1.000
_cell.angle_alpha   90.00
_cell.angle_beta   90.00
_cell.angle_gamma   90.00
#
_symmetry.space_group_name_H-M   'P 1'
#
loop_
_entity.id
_entity.type
_entity.pdbx_description
1 polymer ?
#
loop_
_entity_poly.entity_id
_entity_poly.type
_entity_poly.pdbx_seq_one_letter_code
_entity_poly.pdbx_strand_id
1 'polypeptide(L)'
;MTDSNGTTGETTFDTMTPEQLTELCARGFDGVVGLRYLEVSGDEVRAEWTVTPQLHQPAGIMHGGVLCSVVESVASIGGSAWFGARGHVVGTNNNTDFLRATRSGTLTAHGHPIHRGRTQQLWQVDMTDESGRLVAQGKVRLANIENTAHLGQ
;
A
#
# COMPACT_ATOMS: atom_id res chain seq x y z
N MET A 1 8.10 38.01 25.53
CA MET A 1 8.31 36.59 25.86
C MET A 1 7.11 35.84 25.34
N THR A 2 7.23 35.26 24.16
CA THR A 2 6.18 34.48 23.50
C THR A 2 6.72 33.09 23.29
N ASP A 3 6.18 32.15 24.04
CA ASP A 3 6.49 30.72 23.89
C ASP A 3 5.87 30.22 22.60
N SER A 4 6.69 29.99 21.59
CA SER A 4 6.35 29.32 20.34
C SER A 4 6.68 27.84 20.47
N ASN A 5 5.81 27.06 21.12
CA ASN A 5 5.87 25.61 21.09
C ASN A 5 4.93 25.10 19.99
N GLY A 6 5.36 25.25 18.75
CA GLY A 6 4.73 24.62 17.59
C GLY A 6 5.07 23.14 17.56
N THR A 7 4.31 22.30 18.23
CA THR A 7 4.26 20.87 17.98
C THR A 7 3.68 20.68 16.57
N THR A 8 4.55 20.55 15.57
CA THR A 8 4.16 19.96 14.30
C THR A 8 3.85 18.50 14.59
N GLY A 9 2.58 18.18 14.79
CA GLY A 9 2.14 16.80 14.87
C GLY A 9 2.58 16.12 13.57
N GLU A 10 3.48 15.14 13.66
CA GLU A 10 3.83 14.29 12.53
C GLU A 10 2.54 13.63 12.05
N THR A 11 2.12 13.96 10.85
CA THR A 11 0.96 13.35 10.22
C THR A 11 1.37 11.91 9.88
N THR A 12 0.84 10.96 10.61
CA THR A 12 1.08 9.53 10.42
C THR A 12 0.00 8.93 9.51
N PHE A 13 0.29 7.82 8.85
CA PHE A 13 -0.65 7.19 7.88
C PHE A 13 -2.00 6.82 8.49
N ASP A 14 -2.06 6.56 9.80
CA ASP A 14 -3.29 6.26 10.55
C ASP A 14 -4.21 7.48 10.76
N THR A 15 -3.70 8.70 10.52
CA THR A 15 -4.46 9.96 10.67
C THR A 15 -4.82 10.62 9.34
N MET A 16 -4.29 10.11 8.22
CA MET A 16 -4.59 10.62 6.88
C MET A 16 -5.93 10.11 6.36
N THR A 17 -6.66 10.98 5.66
CA THR A 17 -7.81 10.52 4.85
C THR A 17 -7.29 9.78 3.60
N PRO A 18 -8.12 8.90 2.98
CA PRO A 18 -7.75 8.23 1.73
C PRO A 18 -7.35 9.21 0.61
N GLU A 19 -8.00 10.37 0.54
CA GLU A 19 -7.68 11.42 -0.45
C GLU A 19 -6.30 12.04 -0.20
N GLN A 20 -5.99 12.38 1.04
CA GLN A 20 -4.68 12.92 1.43
C GLN A 20 -3.56 11.91 1.14
N LEU A 21 -3.82 10.62 1.42
CA LEU A 21 -2.88 9.55 1.14
C LEU A 21 -2.68 9.38 -0.37
N THR A 22 -3.76 9.38 -1.15
CA THR A 22 -3.70 9.32 -2.61
C THR A 22 -2.84 10.46 -3.17
N GLU A 23 -3.05 11.70 -2.72
CA GLU A 23 -2.25 12.87 -3.15
C GLU A 23 -0.77 12.73 -2.76
N LEU A 24 -0.48 12.24 -1.57
CA LEU A 24 0.89 12.01 -1.12
C LEU A 24 1.60 10.96 -1.97
N CYS A 25 0.99 9.79 -2.16
CA CYS A 25 1.54 8.65 -2.90
C CYS A 25 1.62 8.92 -4.40
N ALA A 26 0.73 9.79 -4.95
CA ALA A 26 0.74 10.18 -6.36
C ALA A 26 2.03 10.91 -6.78
N ARG A 27 2.82 11.42 -5.85
CA ARG A 27 4.14 12.02 -6.13
C ARG A 27 5.21 10.99 -6.49
N GLY A 28 4.96 9.71 -6.23
CA GLY A 28 5.84 8.58 -6.48
C GLY A 28 5.26 7.59 -7.50
N PHE A 29 5.64 6.33 -7.33
CA PHE A 29 5.29 5.26 -8.26
C PHE A 29 3.78 4.98 -8.32
N ASP A 30 3.05 5.13 -7.22
CA ASP A 30 1.59 4.98 -7.18
C ASP A 30 0.90 5.95 -8.14
N GLY A 31 1.47 7.15 -8.36
CA GLY A 31 0.99 8.11 -9.34
C GLY A 31 1.17 7.63 -10.79
N VAL A 32 2.22 6.88 -11.08
CA VAL A 32 2.43 6.26 -12.41
C VAL A 32 1.38 5.18 -12.68
N VAL A 33 1.04 4.40 -11.66
CA VAL A 33 -0.02 3.39 -11.71
C VAL A 33 -1.41 4.04 -11.78
N GLY A 34 -1.56 5.23 -11.20
CA GLY A 34 -2.85 5.89 -11.01
C GLY A 34 -3.64 5.29 -9.84
N LEU A 35 -2.93 4.79 -8.81
CA LEU A 35 -3.54 4.16 -7.65
C LEU A 35 -4.26 5.19 -6.80
N ARG A 36 -5.52 4.92 -6.47
CA ARG A 36 -6.38 5.74 -5.63
C ARG A 36 -6.83 4.94 -4.40
N TYR A 37 -6.53 5.42 -3.22
CA TYR A 37 -6.97 4.81 -1.97
C TYR A 37 -8.42 5.17 -1.68
N LEU A 38 -9.22 4.19 -1.25
CA LEU A 38 -10.65 4.31 -0.95
C LEU A 38 -10.91 4.17 0.55
N GLU A 39 -10.16 3.27 1.21
CA GLU A 39 -10.25 2.99 2.63
C GLU A 39 -8.86 2.64 3.15
N VAL A 40 -8.50 3.18 4.31
CA VAL A 40 -7.18 2.99 4.93
C VAL A 40 -7.33 2.82 6.43
N SER A 41 -6.88 1.69 6.93
CA SER A 41 -6.75 1.42 8.36
C SER A 41 -5.64 0.39 8.60
N GLY A 42 -5.34 0.12 9.86
CA GLY A 42 -4.43 -0.97 10.25
C GLY A 42 -5.02 -2.37 10.05
N ASP A 43 -6.32 -2.48 9.77
CA ASP A 43 -7.03 -3.75 9.58
C ASP A 43 -7.42 -4.01 8.14
N GLU A 44 -7.60 -2.95 7.35
CA GLU A 44 -8.07 -3.04 5.98
C GLU A 44 -7.58 -1.86 5.16
N VAL A 45 -7.17 -2.13 3.91
CA VAL A 45 -6.88 -1.11 2.90
C VAL A 45 -7.58 -1.48 1.62
N ARG A 46 -8.30 -0.52 1.03
CA ARG A 46 -8.90 -0.64 -0.30
C ARG A 46 -8.36 0.44 -1.21
N ALA A 47 -7.99 0.04 -2.42
CA ALA A 47 -7.54 0.95 -3.46
C ALA A 47 -8.04 0.48 -4.82
N GLU A 48 -8.05 1.38 -5.80
CA GLU A 48 -8.42 1.06 -7.17
C GLU A 48 -7.51 1.80 -8.16
N TRP A 49 -7.41 1.28 -9.37
CA TRP A 49 -6.76 1.94 -10.50
C TRP A 49 -7.36 1.50 -11.82
N THR A 50 -7.19 2.32 -12.85
CA THR A 50 -7.64 1.99 -14.20
C THR A 50 -6.48 1.41 -15.01
N VAL A 51 -6.71 0.30 -15.68
CA VAL A 51 -5.74 -0.31 -16.59
C VAL A 51 -5.62 0.52 -17.86
N THR A 52 -4.46 1.13 -18.08
CA THR A 52 -4.16 1.94 -19.25
C THR A 52 -3.09 1.27 -20.13
N PRO A 53 -2.97 1.62 -21.41
CA PRO A 53 -1.92 1.08 -22.28
C PRO A 53 -0.48 1.29 -21.78
N GLN A 54 -0.24 2.32 -20.97
CA GLN A 54 1.07 2.59 -20.34
C GLN A 54 1.47 1.52 -19.31
N LEU A 55 0.49 0.82 -18.75
CA LEU A 55 0.70 -0.26 -17.79
C LEU A 55 0.80 -1.64 -18.45
N HIS A 56 0.73 -1.71 -19.78
CA HIS A 56 0.79 -2.96 -20.53
C HIS A 56 2.21 -3.45 -20.74
N GLN A 57 2.33 -4.77 -20.80
CA GLN A 57 3.48 -5.46 -21.37
C GLN A 57 3.30 -5.61 -22.91
N PRO A 58 4.35 -6.02 -23.66
CA PRO A 58 4.27 -6.08 -25.14
C PRO A 58 3.13 -6.93 -25.73
N ALA A 59 2.58 -7.89 -24.99
CA ALA A 59 1.42 -8.68 -25.42
C ALA A 59 0.07 -7.95 -25.29
N GLY A 60 0.06 -6.68 -24.85
CA GLY A 60 -1.14 -5.86 -24.74
C GLY A 60 -2.05 -6.22 -23.57
N ILE A 61 -1.48 -6.79 -22.54
CA ILE A 61 -2.13 -7.04 -21.22
C ILE A 61 -1.32 -6.34 -20.13
N MET A 62 -1.94 -6.08 -18.98
CA MET A 62 -1.27 -5.42 -17.88
C MET A 62 0.00 -6.16 -17.47
N HIS A 63 1.08 -5.41 -17.24
CA HIS A 63 2.36 -5.96 -16.81
C HIS A 63 2.25 -6.49 -15.38
N GLY A 64 2.74 -7.70 -15.12
CA GLY A 64 2.72 -8.31 -13.79
C GLY A 64 3.43 -7.49 -12.72
N GLY A 65 4.45 -6.71 -13.08
CA GLY A 65 5.13 -5.79 -12.19
C GLY A 65 4.22 -4.70 -11.60
N VAL A 66 3.18 -4.28 -12.34
CA VAL A 66 2.16 -3.35 -11.81
C VAL A 66 1.38 -4.02 -10.68
N LEU A 67 0.97 -5.27 -10.86
CA LEU A 67 0.26 -6.04 -9.84
C LEU A 67 1.12 -6.23 -8.58
N CYS A 68 2.40 -6.59 -8.75
CA CYS A 68 3.35 -6.69 -7.63
C CYS A 68 3.48 -5.36 -6.88
N SER A 69 3.55 -4.24 -7.61
CA SER A 69 3.70 -2.91 -7.00
C SER A 69 2.45 -2.50 -6.22
N VAL A 70 1.25 -2.77 -6.74
CA VAL A 70 0.00 -2.50 -6.03
C VAL A 70 -0.09 -3.34 -4.75
N VAL A 71 0.31 -4.62 -4.80
CA VAL A 71 0.38 -5.49 -3.61
C VAL A 71 1.32 -4.89 -2.56
N GLU A 72 2.50 -4.43 -2.97
CA GLU A 72 3.48 -3.79 -2.08
C GLU A 72 2.94 -2.51 -1.46
N SER A 73 2.38 -1.60 -2.28
CA SER A 73 1.87 -0.31 -1.81
C SER A 73 0.72 -0.50 -0.82
N VAL A 74 -0.27 -1.31 -1.15
CA VAL A 74 -1.45 -1.54 -0.31
C VAL A 74 -1.06 -2.18 1.04
N ALA A 75 -0.20 -3.21 1.02
CA ALA A 75 0.28 -3.87 2.24
C ALA A 75 1.11 -2.91 3.11
N SER A 76 2.00 -2.12 2.49
CA SER A 76 2.87 -1.17 3.21
C SER A 76 2.07 -0.04 3.87
N ILE A 77 1.03 0.46 3.21
CA ILE A 77 0.14 1.47 3.79
C ILE A 77 -0.61 0.91 5.00
N GLY A 78 -1.22 -0.27 4.88
CA GLY A 78 -1.91 -0.91 6.00
C GLY A 78 -0.98 -1.22 7.17
N GLY A 79 0.21 -1.75 6.86
CA GLY A 79 1.25 -2.02 7.84
C GLY A 79 1.73 -0.76 8.56
N SER A 80 1.89 0.34 7.83
CA SER A 80 2.27 1.65 8.38
C SER A 80 1.16 2.23 9.26
N ALA A 81 -0.10 2.14 8.83
CA ALA A 81 -1.24 2.59 9.61
C ALA A 81 -1.37 1.82 10.93
N TRP A 82 -1.15 0.49 10.90
CA TRP A 82 -1.14 -0.31 12.13
C TRP A 82 0.05 -0.03 13.04
N PHE A 83 1.25 0.13 12.45
CA PHE A 83 2.46 0.36 13.26
C PHE A 83 2.48 1.78 13.85
N GLY A 84 1.95 2.77 13.12
CA GLY A 84 1.72 4.14 13.57
C GLY A 84 2.99 4.80 14.10
N ALA A 85 2.84 5.56 15.18
CA ALA A 85 3.93 6.32 15.79
C ALA A 85 5.08 5.49 16.39
N ARG A 86 4.99 4.15 16.41
CA ARG A 86 6.07 3.26 16.89
C ARG A 86 7.31 3.30 15.98
N GLY A 87 7.15 3.70 14.73
CA GLY A 87 8.24 3.77 13.75
C GLY A 87 7.72 3.67 12.32
N HIS A 88 8.43 2.91 11.50
CA HIS A 88 8.07 2.69 10.09
C HIS A 88 8.18 1.22 9.71
N VAL A 89 7.59 0.85 8.58
CA VAL A 89 7.68 -0.51 8.04
C VAL A 89 8.42 -0.50 6.70
N VAL A 90 9.08 -1.62 6.39
CA VAL A 90 9.73 -1.82 5.09
C VAL A 90 9.38 -3.21 4.55
N GLY A 91 9.07 -3.30 3.25
CA GLY A 91 8.84 -4.57 2.57
C GLY A 91 10.13 -5.40 2.52
N THR A 92 10.03 -6.68 2.86
CA THR A 92 11.16 -7.63 2.83
C THR A 92 10.94 -8.81 1.91
N ASN A 93 9.70 -9.06 1.53
CA ASN A 93 9.33 -10.09 0.56
C ASN A 93 7.96 -9.78 -0.03
N ASN A 94 7.84 -9.94 -1.33
CA ASN A 94 6.58 -9.85 -2.08
C ASN A 94 6.46 -11.10 -2.94
N ASN A 95 5.37 -11.84 -2.76
CA ASN A 95 5.02 -13.00 -3.56
C ASN A 95 3.62 -12.79 -4.12
N THR A 96 3.52 -12.64 -5.44
CA THR A 96 2.27 -12.31 -6.12
C THR A 96 2.01 -13.32 -7.24
N ASP A 97 0.82 -13.90 -7.22
CA ASP A 97 0.30 -14.81 -8.24
C ASP A 97 -0.58 -14.05 -9.23
N PHE A 98 -0.30 -14.21 -10.53
CA PHE A 98 -1.07 -13.61 -11.62
C PHE A 98 -2.04 -14.65 -12.16
N LEU A 99 -3.32 -14.46 -11.94
CA LEU A 99 -4.34 -15.47 -12.21
C LEU A 99 -5.11 -15.21 -13.50
N ARG A 100 -5.27 -13.94 -13.88
CA ARG A 100 -6.04 -13.53 -15.07
C ARG A 100 -5.39 -12.36 -15.79
N ALA A 101 -5.31 -12.47 -17.12
CA ALA A 101 -4.89 -11.37 -17.96
C ALA A 101 -5.95 -10.26 -17.99
N THR A 102 -5.51 -9.00 -17.84
CA THR A 102 -6.39 -7.82 -17.87
C THR A 102 -5.87 -6.84 -18.91
N ARG A 103 -6.75 -6.32 -19.77
CA ARG A 103 -6.42 -5.39 -20.85
C ARG A 103 -6.93 -3.97 -20.61
N SER A 104 -8.02 -3.85 -19.87
CA SER A 104 -8.72 -2.58 -19.64
C SER A 104 -9.64 -2.71 -18.42
N GLY A 105 -10.30 -1.64 -18.05
CA GLY A 105 -11.23 -1.58 -16.93
C GLY A 105 -10.57 -1.14 -15.64
N THR A 106 -11.35 -1.11 -14.58
CA THR A 106 -10.90 -0.75 -13.24
C THR A 106 -10.66 -2.01 -12.42
N LEU A 107 -9.54 -2.07 -11.74
CA LEU A 107 -9.22 -3.10 -10.76
C LEU A 107 -9.30 -2.53 -9.36
N THR A 108 -9.73 -3.36 -8.42
CA THR A 108 -9.77 -3.03 -7.00
C THR A 108 -8.81 -3.95 -6.25
N ALA A 109 -7.98 -3.38 -5.38
CA ALA A 109 -7.13 -4.09 -4.43
C ALA A 109 -7.74 -4.03 -3.04
N HIS A 110 -7.73 -5.15 -2.34
CA HIS A 110 -8.17 -5.29 -0.96
C HIS A 110 -7.07 -5.95 -0.12
N GLY A 111 -6.45 -5.17 0.75
CA GLY A 111 -5.39 -5.61 1.65
C GLY A 111 -5.90 -5.85 3.07
N HIS A 112 -5.45 -6.94 3.69
CA HIS A 112 -5.74 -7.26 5.09
C HIS A 112 -4.56 -8.01 5.73
N PRO A 113 -4.35 -7.86 7.06
CA PRO A 113 -3.27 -8.56 7.74
C PRO A 113 -3.59 -10.04 7.94
N ILE A 114 -2.62 -10.91 7.67
CA ILE A 114 -2.63 -12.32 8.10
C ILE A 114 -2.00 -12.43 9.48
N HIS A 115 -0.93 -11.66 9.73
CA HIS A 115 -0.19 -11.67 10.98
C HIS A 115 0.42 -10.28 11.25
N ARG A 116 0.35 -9.84 12.48
CA ARG A 116 0.99 -8.61 12.96
C ARG A 116 1.74 -8.92 14.26
N GLY A 117 3.04 -9.09 14.16
CA GLY A 117 3.93 -9.36 15.29
C GLY A 117 4.76 -8.13 15.68
N ARG A 118 5.59 -8.29 16.71
CA ARG A 118 6.46 -7.22 17.20
C ARG A 118 7.48 -6.76 16.16
N THR A 119 8.11 -7.69 15.44
CA THR A 119 9.20 -7.42 14.52
C THR A 119 8.81 -7.48 13.05
N GLN A 120 7.68 -8.11 12.73
CA GLN A 120 7.24 -8.31 11.35
C GLN A 120 5.72 -8.43 11.23
N GLN A 121 5.24 -8.16 10.02
CA GLN A 121 3.85 -8.36 9.62
C GLN A 121 3.79 -9.22 8.35
N LEU A 122 2.68 -9.90 8.14
CA LEU A 122 2.35 -10.56 6.89
C LEU A 122 0.97 -10.07 6.45
N TRP A 123 0.89 -9.50 5.27
CA TRP A 123 -0.33 -8.98 4.67
C TRP A 123 -0.68 -9.77 3.41
N GLN A 124 -1.96 -9.92 3.15
CA GLN A 124 -2.50 -10.42 1.88
C GLN A 124 -3.23 -9.31 1.15
N VAL A 125 -3.09 -9.27 -0.16
CA VAL A 125 -3.80 -8.35 -1.05
C VAL A 125 -4.44 -9.14 -2.18
N ASP A 126 -5.75 -9.04 -2.29
CA ASP A 126 -6.55 -9.62 -3.36
C ASP A 126 -6.93 -8.53 -4.36
N MET A 127 -6.73 -8.80 -5.64
CA MET A 127 -7.09 -7.86 -6.70
C MET A 127 -8.18 -8.45 -7.58
N THR A 128 -9.26 -7.69 -7.74
CA THR A 128 -10.46 -8.12 -8.49
C THR A 128 -10.79 -7.15 -9.62
N ASP A 129 -11.41 -7.68 -10.67
CA ASP A 129 -11.99 -6.87 -11.75
C ASP A 129 -13.40 -6.36 -11.37
N GLU A 130 -14.00 -5.55 -12.25
CA GLU A 130 -15.33 -4.96 -12.08
C GLU A 130 -16.45 -6.02 -11.94
N SER A 131 -16.21 -7.27 -12.35
CA SER A 131 -17.13 -8.39 -12.15
C SER A 131 -16.92 -9.13 -10.84
N GLY A 132 -15.96 -8.68 -10.01
CA GLY A 132 -15.58 -9.34 -8.76
C GLY A 132 -14.72 -10.60 -8.94
N ARG A 133 -14.18 -10.87 -10.14
CA ARG A 133 -13.32 -12.02 -10.39
C ARG A 133 -11.90 -11.71 -9.92
N LEU A 134 -11.31 -12.66 -9.19
CA LEU A 134 -9.92 -12.55 -8.73
C LEU A 134 -8.95 -12.53 -9.93
N VAL A 135 -8.20 -11.45 -10.05
CA VAL A 135 -7.20 -11.22 -11.12
C VAL A 135 -5.81 -11.60 -10.67
N ALA A 136 -5.47 -11.24 -9.46
CA ALA A 136 -4.20 -11.58 -8.83
C ALA A 136 -4.34 -11.59 -7.30
N GLN A 137 -3.43 -12.28 -6.63
CA GLN A 137 -3.35 -12.31 -5.18
C GLN A 137 -1.88 -12.27 -4.77
N GLY A 138 -1.55 -11.47 -3.78
CA GLY A 138 -0.19 -11.37 -3.30
C GLY A 138 -0.09 -11.36 -1.78
N LYS A 139 1.11 -11.70 -1.29
CA LYS A 139 1.47 -11.60 0.11
C LYS A 139 2.76 -10.81 0.26
N VAL A 140 2.76 -9.89 1.21
CA VAL A 140 3.94 -9.08 1.54
C VAL A 140 4.31 -9.31 2.99
N ARG A 141 5.61 -9.56 3.20
CA ARG A 141 6.20 -9.52 4.54
C ARG A 141 6.81 -8.16 4.75
N LEU A 142 6.46 -7.51 5.86
CA LEU A 142 6.99 -6.22 6.28
C LEU A 142 7.83 -6.42 7.55
N ALA A 143 8.98 -5.76 7.63
CA ALA A 143 9.73 -5.60 8.86
C ALA A 143 9.26 -4.33 9.58
N ASN A 144 9.06 -4.41 10.89
CA ASN A 144 8.76 -3.27 11.74
C ASN A 144 10.09 -2.67 12.24
N ILE A 145 10.33 -1.41 11.92
CA ILE A 145 11.52 -0.66 12.33
C ILE A 145 11.08 0.37 13.38
N GLU A 146 11.37 0.08 14.64
CA GLU A 146 11.04 1.00 15.72
C GLU A 146 11.88 2.29 15.64
N ASN A 147 11.29 3.42 16.04
CA ASN A 147 12.01 4.68 16.15
C ASN A 147 13.08 4.54 17.24
N THR A 148 14.36 4.54 16.83
CA THR A 148 15.53 4.38 17.69
C THR A 148 16.04 5.73 18.24
N ALA A 149 15.20 6.76 18.29
CA ALA A 149 15.60 8.10 18.77
C ALA A 149 16.19 8.12 20.19
N HIS A 150 16.23 6.99 20.89
CA HIS A 150 16.84 6.83 22.22
C HIS A 150 18.01 5.83 22.28
N LEU A 151 18.48 5.31 21.14
CA LEU A 151 19.61 4.35 21.11
C LEU A 151 20.90 5.00 20.60
N GLY A 152 21.22 6.19 21.06
CA GLY A 152 22.46 6.82 20.58
C GLY A 152 22.80 8.16 21.23
N GLN A 153 22.85 8.20 22.54
CA GLN A 153 23.62 9.19 23.28
C GLN A 153 24.64 8.50 24.14
#